data_6830b2d0fa93161d923107ded765a376
#
_entry.id   6830b2d0fa93161d923107ded765a376
#
_cell.length_a   1.000
_cell.length_b   1.000
_cell.length_c   1.000
_cell.angle_alpha   90.00
_cell.angle_beta   90.00
_cell.angle_gamma   90.00
#
_symmetry.space_group_name_H-M   'P 1'
#
loop_
_entity.id
_entity.type
_entity.pdbx_description
1 polymer ?
#
loop_
_entity_poly.entity_id
_entity_poly.type
_entity_poly.pdbx_seq_one_letter_code
_entity_poly.pdbx_strand_id
1 'polypeptide(L)'
;MAKKVVLSGYYGADNFGDEAILETIVQHLKKVNAEITVLSSNPEKTAKTYDVKSISKFEFWKIIKNISKADVLISGGGSLLQDVTSVKSLFYYLFIIFIAQFLKKDVIIFAQGIGPINNKFGKLINKNLLKKCKWVSVRDDKSLFMLRGWGIKTELVCDPLYDLELVGTNTENRVGIQLRNFKTLSEQLLITLANRVAIDFSDKIIEIYSFQDSNDLEVCKHFEALLQSVNPNIKTNVISGKTPKEIVKLMANLEYMIAMRFHAILIALRYGIKTLAINYDYKVETLAQEANLPMLSMNATENYGYLFSRLKNLDRRALLDFANKKHFDWEMFDLLVN
;
A
#
# COMPACT_ATOMS: atom_id res chain seq x y z
N MET A 1 24.92 -20.88 5.68
CA MET A 1 25.30 -19.44 5.65
C MET A 1 24.03 -18.63 5.52
N ALA A 2 23.96 -17.46 6.14
CA ALA A 2 22.81 -16.58 5.98
C ALA A 2 22.63 -16.17 4.51
N LYS A 3 21.40 -16.23 3.99
CA LYS A 3 21.09 -15.80 2.61
C LYS A 3 21.20 -14.29 2.51
N LYS A 4 21.79 -13.81 1.43
CA LYS A 4 21.94 -12.38 1.13
C LYS A 4 20.83 -11.94 0.19
N VAL A 5 19.96 -11.07 0.68
CA VAL A 5 18.76 -10.61 -0.03
C VAL A 5 18.89 -9.13 -0.37
N VAL A 6 18.63 -8.78 -1.63
CA VAL A 6 18.44 -7.39 -2.05
C VAL A 6 16.95 -7.13 -2.25
N LEU A 7 16.41 -6.13 -1.56
CA LEU A 7 15.02 -5.68 -1.72
C LEU A 7 14.96 -4.45 -2.63
N SER A 8 14.16 -4.52 -3.69
CA SER A 8 13.88 -3.43 -4.62
C SER A 8 12.39 -3.10 -4.62
N GLY A 9 12.05 -1.85 -4.36
CA GLY A 9 10.67 -1.37 -4.28
C GLY A 9 10.59 0.16 -4.30
N TYR A 10 9.41 0.71 -4.04
CA TYR A 10 9.22 2.16 -3.92
C TYR A 10 9.52 2.63 -2.48
N TYR A 11 10.70 2.24 -1.99
CA TYR A 11 11.12 2.41 -0.60
C TYR A 11 11.88 3.73 -0.37
N GLY A 12 11.76 4.27 0.85
CA GLY A 12 12.35 5.54 1.24
C GLY A 12 11.65 6.77 0.64
N ALA A 13 10.44 6.60 0.11
CA ALA A 13 9.62 7.65 -0.49
C ALA A 13 8.45 8.08 0.41
N ASP A 14 8.45 7.63 1.66
CA ASP A 14 7.44 7.94 2.67
C ASP A 14 6.01 7.62 2.24
N ASN A 15 5.81 6.61 1.38
CA ASN A 15 4.52 6.07 1.04
C ASN A 15 4.16 4.97 2.03
N PHE A 16 3.16 5.22 2.87
CA PHE A 16 2.74 4.29 3.92
C PHE A 16 2.60 2.84 3.44
N GLY A 17 1.93 2.60 2.30
CA GLY A 17 1.68 1.25 1.82
C GLY A 17 2.96 0.50 1.44
N ASP A 18 3.85 1.15 0.70
CA ASP A 18 5.12 0.55 0.27
C ASP A 18 6.07 0.36 1.45
N GLU A 19 6.09 1.31 2.39
CA GLU A 19 6.89 1.22 3.61
C GLU A 19 6.36 0.12 4.57
N ALA A 20 5.05 -0.04 4.71
CA ALA A 20 4.45 -1.09 5.53
C ALA A 20 4.71 -2.49 4.94
N ILE A 21 4.66 -2.62 3.60
CA ILE A 21 5.05 -3.86 2.93
C ILE A 21 6.54 -4.15 3.16
N LEU A 22 7.42 -3.14 3.06
CA LEU A 22 8.83 -3.29 3.37
C LEU A 22 9.04 -3.78 4.80
N GLU A 23 8.36 -3.17 5.78
CA GLU A 23 8.41 -3.58 7.18
C GLU A 23 8.04 -5.05 7.35
N THR A 24 6.94 -5.49 6.74
CA THR A 24 6.46 -6.86 6.81
C THR A 24 7.47 -7.85 6.20
N ILE A 25 8.03 -7.53 5.02
CA ILE A 25 9.06 -8.37 4.38
C ILE A 25 10.33 -8.44 5.25
N VAL A 26 10.80 -7.30 5.77
CA VAL A 26 12.02 -7.24 6.60
C VAL A 26 11.84 -8.01 7.90
N GLN A 27 10.70 -7.87 8.58
CA GLN A 27 10.41 -8.64 9.81
C GLN A 27 10.46 -10.15 9.54
N HIS A 28 9.94 -10.58 8.40
CA HIS A 28 9.92 -11.98 8.01
C HIS A 28 11.33 -12.50 7.66
N LEU A 29 12.08 -11.77 6.83
CA LEU A 29 13.46 -12.10 6.47
C LEU A 29 14.41 -12.14 7.70
N LYS A 30 14.16 -11.31 8.70
CA LYS A 30 14.90 -11.36 9.98
C LYS A 30 14.65 -12.65 10.76
N LYS A 31 13.43 -13.21 10.71
CA LYS A 31 13.11 -14.50 11.37
C LYS A 31 13.91 -15.66 10.78
N VAL A 32 14.24 -15.60 9.48
CA VAL A 32 15.07 -16.61 8.79
C VAL A 32 16.55 -16.22 8.74
N ASN A 33 16.98 -15.21 9.52
CA ASN A 33 18.36 -14.73 9.63
C ASN A 33 19.00 -14.30 8.29
N ALA A 34 18.24 -13.72 7.36
CA ALA A 34 18.75 -13.21 6.09
C ALA A 34 19.57 -11.90 6.27
N GLU A 35 20.65 -11.75 5.50
CA GLU A 35 21.36 -10.47 5.35
C GLU A 35 20.63 -9.57 4.36
N ILE A 36 19.98 -8.54 4.84
CA ILE A 36 19.07 -7.70 4.04
C ILE A 36 19.77 -6.43 3.57
N THR A 37 19.69 -6.12 2.27
CA THR A 37 20.05 -4.81 1.70
C THR A 37 18.87 -4.21 0.95
N VAL A 38 18.43 -3.02 1.33
CA VAL A 38 17.29 -2.32 0.72
C VAL A 38 17.78 -1.24 -0.24
N LEU A 39 17.23 -1.22 -1.47
CA LEU A 39 17.39 -0.11 -2.41
C LEU A 39 16.37 0.99 -2.06
N SER A 40 16.83 2.15 -1.62
CA SER A 40 15.98 3.20 -1.07
C SER A 40 16.24 4.57 -1.69
N SER A 41 15.20 5.41 -1.71
CA SER A 41 15.34 6.85 -2.02
C SER A 41 15.99 7.63 -0.88
N ASN A 42 15.83 7.15 0.37
CA ASN A 42 16.42 7.72 1.57
C ASN A 42 17.08 6.61 2.41
N PRO A 43 18.32 6.21 2.05
CA PRO A 43 18.99 5.07 2.66
C PRO A 43 19.19 5.20 4.16
N GLU A 44 19.54 6.39 4.65
CA GLU A 44 19.80 6.63 6.07
C GLU A 44 18.52 6.41 6.90
N LYS A 45 17.41 7.00 6.46
CA LYS A 45 16.11 6.83 7.11
C LYS A 45 15.68 5.36 7.08
N THR A 46 15.78 4.69 5.93
CA THR A 46 15.43 3.27 5.77
C THR A 46 16.28 2.38 6.67
N ALA A 47 17.60 2.57 6.70
CA ALA A 47 18.49 1.80 7.54
C ALA A 47 18.14 1.95 9.04
N LYS A 48 17.89 3.18 9.49
CA LYS A 48 17.54 3.47 10.88
C LYS A 48 16.16 2.92 11.26
N THR A 49 15.16 3.06 10.36
CA THR A 49 13.78 2.65 10.66
C THR A 49 13.62 1.14 10.76
N TYR A 50 14.27 0.39 9.85
CA TYR A 50 14.07 -1.05 9.75
C TYR A 50 15.27 -1.87 10.28
N ASP A 51 16.34 -1.21 10.75
CA ASP A 51 17.57 -1.85 11.20
C ASP A 51 18.09 -2.86 10.16
N VAL A 52 18.39 -2.36 8.97
CA VAL A 52 18.90 -3.10 7.81
C VAL A 52 19.97 -2.30 7.08
N LYS A 53 20.78 -2.97 6.28
CA LYS A 53 21.63 -2.27 5.32
C LYS A 53 20.75 -1.62 4.25
N SER A 54 21.03 -0.36 3.93
CA SER A 54 20.36 0.35 2.84
C SER A 54 21.35 1.10 1.97
N ILE A 55 21.06 1.18 0.68
CA ILE A 55 21.85 1.93 -0.30
C ILE A 55 20.92 2.76 -1.19
N SER A 56 21.47 3.83 -1.75
CA SER A 56 20.72 4.70 -2.64
C SER A 56 20.32 3.97 -3.93
N LYS A 57 19.05 4.05 -4.28
CA LYS A 57 18.53 3.53 -5.55
C LYS A 57 19.05 4.29 -6.79
N PHE A 58 19.79 5.37 -6.60
CA PHE A 58 20.40 6.16 -7.66
C PHE A 58 21.90 5.85 -7.85
N GLU A 59 22.50 5.06 -6.97
CA GLU A 59 23.93 4.72 -7.02
C GLU A 59 24.17 3.40 -7.79
N PHE A 60 24.13 3.51 -9.10
CA PHE A 60 24.20 2.40 -10.06
C PHE A 60 25.30 1.36 -9.75
N TRP A 61 26.53 1.78 -9.54
CA TRP A 61 27.64 0.84 -9.26
C TRP A 61 27.50 0.15 -7.91
N LYS A 62 26.96 0.83 -6.90
CA LYS A 62 26.69 0.21 -5.62
C LYS A 62 25.56 -0.83 -5.73
N ILE A 63 24.53 -0.55 -6.55
CA ILE A 63 23.44 -1.49 -6.82
C ILE A 63 24.01 -2.78 -7.43
N ILE A 64 24.78 -2.67 -8.55
CA ILE A 64 25.38 -3.84 -9.20
C ILE A 64 26.27 -4.61 -8.22
N LYS A 65 27.14 -3.93 -7.45
CA LYS A 65 28.01 -4.55 -6.44
C LYS A 65 27.22 -5.29 -5.36
N ASN A 66 26.08 -4.79 -4.91
CA ASN A 66 25.28 -5.48 -3.89
C ASN A 66 24.49 -6.62 -4.51
N ILE A 67 23.91 -6.47 -5.70
CA ILE A 67 23.24 -7.57 -6.41
C ILE A 67 24.25 -8.71 -6.72
N SER A 68 25.47 -8.40 -7.14
CA SER A 68 26.49 -9.45 -7.43
C SER A 68 26.84 -10.31 -6.21
N LYS A 69 26.74 -9.76 -5.01
CA LYS A 69 27.01 -10.45 -3.74
C LYS A 69 25.76 -11.10 -3.12
N ALA A 70 24.59 -10.77 -3.63
CA ALA A 70 23.34 -11.34 -3.16
C ALA A 70 23.10 -12.75 -3.71
N ASP A 71 22.27 -13.52 -3.04
CA ASP A 71 21.73 -14.78 -3.51
C ASP A 71 20.42 -14.57 -4.24
N VAL A 72 19.58 -13.66 -3.71
CA VAL A 72 18.23 -13.40 -4.20
C VAL A 72 17.97 -11.89 -4.32
N LEU A 73 17.34 -11.50 -5.43
CA LEU A 73 16.67 -10.21 -5.57
C LEU A 73 15.17 -10.39 -5.36
N ILE A 74 14.58 -9.65 -4.43
CA ILE A 74 13.13 -9.55 -4.27
C ILE A 74 12.68 -8.20 -4.81
N SER A 75 11.89 -8.23 -5.89
CA SER A 75 11.14 -7.07 -6.37
C SER A 75 9.80 -7.07 -5.65
N GLY A 76 9.69 -6.25 -4.60
CA GLY A 76 8.67 -6.39 -3.59
C GLY A 76 7.59 -5.36 -3.61
N GLY A 77 6.37 -5.84 -3.38
CA GLY A 77 5.19 -5.07 -3.03
C GLY A 77 4.73 -3.97 -3.99
N GLY A 78 3.60 -3.41 -3.70
CA GLY A 78 3.09 -2.24 -4.42
C GLY A 78 2.71 -2.50 -5.89
N SER A 79 2.91 -1.49 -6.74
CA SER A 79 2.65 -1.56 -8.19
C SER A 79 3.82 -0.92 -8.94
N LEU A 80 4.90 -1.67 -9.07
CA LEU A 80 6.17 -1.18 -9.62
C LEU A 80 6.23 -1.31 -11.14
N LEU A 81 5.73 -2.43 -11.68
CA LEU A 81 5.80 -2.78 -13.09
C LEU A 81 4.57 -2.25 -13.84
N GLN A 82 4.49 -0.93 -13.98
CA GLN A 82 3.44 -0.19 -14.69
C GLN A 82 4.01 1.13 -15.25
N ASP A 83 3.37 1.72 -16.26
CA ASP A 83 3.84 2.96 -16.91
C ASP A 83 2.84 4.12 -16.85
N VAL A 84 1.74 3.96 -16.09
CA VAL A 84 0.72 5.01 -15.91
C VAL A 84 1.28 6.23 -15.18
N THR A 85 2.11 5.98 -14.16
CA THR A 85 2.73 7.06 -13.38
C THR A 85 4.02 7.55 -14.01
N SER A 86 4.88 6.63 -14.51
CA SER A 86 6.15 6.99 -15.14
C SER A 86 6.74 5.81 -15.94
N VAL A 87 6.97 6.05 -17.22
CA VAL A 87 7.72 5.11 -18.07
C VAL A 87 9.16 4.91 -17.57
N LYS A 88 9.81 5.97 -17.06
CA LYS A 88 11.17 5.90 -16.49
C LYS A 88 11.20 4.97 -15.27
N SER A 89 10.18 5.01 -14.42
CA SER A 89 10.06 4.14 -13.26
C SER A 89 9.97 2.67 -13.66
N LEU A 90 9.13 2.34 -14.66
CA LEU A 90 9.03 0.99 -15.20
C LEU A 90 10.40 0.48 -15.65
N PHE A 91 11.12 1.25 -16.49
CA PHE A 91 12.44 0.83 -16.99
C PHE A 91 13.49 0.69 -15.89
N TYR A 92 13.43 1.51 -14.84
CA TYR A 92 14.31 1.37 -13.67
C TYR A 92 14.12 -0.02 -13.02
N TYR A 93 12.88 -0.42 -12.70
CA TYR A 93 12.63 -1.72 -12.06
C TYR A 93 12.94 -2.89 -13.00
N LEU A 94 12.63 -2.80 -14.28
CA LEU A 94 13.01 -3.81 -15.27
C LEU A 94 14.52 -3.95 -15.38
N PHE A 95 15.26 -2.84 -15.29
CA PHE A 95 16.73 -2.84 -15.30
C PHE A 95 17.30 -3.56 -14.06
N ILE A 96 16.77 -3.33 -12.86
CA ILE A 96 17.20 -4.03 -11.64
C ILE A 96 16.99 -5.55 -11.77
N ILE A 97 15.83 -5.97 -12.26
CA ILE A 97 15.52 -7.38 -12.55
C ILE A 97 16.50 -7.95 -13.58
N PHE A 98 16.74 -7.23 -14.67
CA PHE A 98 17.69 -7.62 -15.72
C PHE A 98 19.10 -7.85 -15.18
N ILE A 99 19.64 -6.91 -14.38
CA ILE A 99 20.97 -7.04 -13.77
C ILE A 99 21.06 -8.26 -12.87
N ALA A 100 20.05 -8.53 -12.06
CA ALA A 100 20.06 -9.71 -11.20
C ALA A 100 20.08 -11.00 -12.04
N GLN A 101 19.27 -11.11 -13.07
CA GLN A 101 19.25 -12.26 -13.97
C GLN A 101 20.56 -12.40 -14.77
N PHE A 102 21.13 -11.29 -15.25
CA PHE A 102 22.41 -11.28 -15.95
C PHE A 102 23.55 -11.81 -15.04
N LEU A 103 23.50 -11.46 -13.75
CA LEU A 103 24.43 -11.95 -12.73
C LEU A 103 24.03 -13.33 -12.17
N LYS A 104 23.07 -14.02 -12.81
CA LYS A 104 22.58 -15.38 -12.45
C LYS A 104 22.08 -15.48 -11.01
N LYS A 105 21.42 -14.41 -10.53
CA LYS A 105 20.78 -14.39 -9.20
C LYS A 105 19.33 -14.80 -9.32
N ASP A 106 18.82 -15.45 -8.29
CA ASP A 106 17.38 -15.72 -8.17
C ASP A 106 16.61 -14.41 -8.09
N VAL A 107 15.49 -14.34 -8.79
CA VAL A 107 14.60 -13.17 -8.78
C VAL A 107 13.20 -13.60 -8.37
N ILE A 108 12.67 -12.94 -7.36
CA ILE A 108 11.32 -13.11 -6.84
C ILE A 108 10.53 -11.84 -7.10
N ILE A 109 9.38 -11.95 -7.75
CA ILE A 109 8.36 -10.90 -7.85
C ILE A 109 7.34 -11.15 -6.74
N PHE A 110 7.28 -10.23 -5.78
CA PHE A 110 6.58 -10.45 -4.52
C PHE A 110 5.30 -9.63 -4.44
N ALA A 111 4.15 -10.29 -4.46
CA ALA A 111 2.80 -9.73 -4.24
C ALA A 111 2.54 -8.40 -4.99
N GLN A 112 2.93 -8.30 -6.25
CA GLN A 112 2.80 -7.06 -7.01
C GLN A 112 1.45 -6.95 -7.72
N GLY A 113 0.93 -5.70 -7.81
CA GLY A 113 0.00 -5.33 -8.86
C GLY A 113 0.79 -4.94 -10.12
N ILE A 114 0.58 -5.63 -11.24
CA ILE A 114 1.34 -5.42 -12.47
C ILE A 114 0.45 -4.79 -13.54
N GLY A 115 0.95 -3.73 -14.17
CA GLY A 115 0.27 -2.99 -15.23
C GLY A 115 -0.74 -1.94 -14.70
N PRO A 116 -1.46 -1.25 -15.63
CA PRO A 116 -1.32 -1.41 -17.09
C PRO A 116 0.05 -0.98 -17.63
N ILE A 117 0.48 -1.61 -18.73
CA ILE A 117 1.73 -1.29 -19.45
C ILE A 117 1.35 -0.94 -20.88
N ASN A 118 1.37 0.36 -21.21
CA ASN A 118 1.01 0.89 -22.51
C ASN A 118 2.19 0.90 -23.48
N ASN A 119 3.41 1.07 -22.96
CA ASN A 119 4.64 1.07 -23.75
C ASN A 119 4.92 -0.34 -24.30
N LYS A 120 4.86 -0.52 -25.64
CA LYS A 120 5.04 -1.83 -26.29
C LYS A 120 6.40 -2.46 -26.01
N PHE A 121 7.46 -1.66 -25.95
CA PHE A 121 8.82 -2.14 -25.68
C PHE A 121 8.97 -2.54 -24.19
N GLY A 122 8.46 -1.72 -23.27
CA GLY A 122 8.39 -2.05 -21.84
C GLY A 122 7.60 -3.33 -21.59
N LYS A 123 6.48 -3.53 -22.29
CA LYS A 123 5.67 -4.76 -22.23
C LYS A 123 6.45 -5.99 -22.68
N LEU A 124 7.21 -5.89 -23.79
CA LEU A 124 8.02 -6.98 -24.30
C LEU A 124 9.15 -7.36 -23.34
N ILE A 125 9.88 -6.37 -22.82
CA ILE A 125 10.96 -6.59 -21.83
C ILE A 125 10.39 -7.23 -20.57
N ASN A 126 9.30 -6.66 -20.02
CA ASN A 126 8.65 -7.19 -18.82
C ASN A 126 8.29 -8.67 -18.99
N LYS A 127 7.60 -9.01 -20.10
CA LYS A 127 7.25 -10.40 -20.42
C LYS A 127 8.47 -11.33 -20.42
N ASN A 128 9.57 -10.91 -21.04
CA ASN A 128 10.78 -11.74 -21.17
C ASN A 128 11.52 -11.91 -19.84
N LEU A 129 11.56 -10.86 -19.02
CA LEU A 129 12.21 -10.92 -17.70
C LEU A 129 11.39 -11.75 -16.70
N LEU A 130 10.07 -11.54 -16.64
CA LEU A 130 9.23 -12.27 -15.71
C LEU A 130 9.19 -13.78 -15.97
N LYS A 131 9.32 -14.21 -17.22
CA LYS A 131 9.43 -15.65 -17.57
C LYS A 131 10.66 -16.33 -16.96
N LYS A 132 11.69 -15.58 -16.61
CA LYS A 132 12.95 -16.09 -16.05
C LYS A 132 13.04 -15.91 -14.52
N CYS A 133 12.00 -15.37 -13.89
CA CYS A 133 11.96 -15.24 -12.45
C CYS A 133 11.73 -16.60 -11.78
N LYS A 134 12.36 -16.80 -10.63
CA LYS A 134 12.19 -18.01 -9.82
C LYS A 134 10.75 -18.15 -9.33
N TRP A 135 10.14 -17.03 -8.97
CA TRP A 135 8.76 -16.97 -8.53
C TRP A 135 8.13 -15.64 -8.91
N VAL A 136 6.87 -15.70 -9.33
CA VAL A 136 6.07 -14.51 -9.66
C VAL A 136 4.74 -14.61 -8.94
N SER A 137 4.53 -13.74 -7.97
CA SER A 137 3.25 -13.61 -7.28
C SER A 137 2.64 -12.23 -7.50
N VAL A 138 1.33 -12.21 -7.64
CA VAL A 138 0.52 -11.01 -7.84
C VAL A 138 -0.65 -11.01 -6.86
N ARG A 139 -1.12 -9.81 -6.48
CA ARG A 139 -2.16 -9.64 -5.48
C ARG A 139 -3.55 -9.32 -6.05
N ASP A 140 -3.68 -9.27 -7.37
CA ASP A 140 -4.95 -8.96 -8.03
C ASP A 140 -5.17 -9.78 -9.31
N ASP A 141 -6.44 -10.06 -9.63
CA ASP A 141 -6.85 -10.89 -10.75
C ASP A 141 -6.46 -10.28 -12.11
N LYS A 142 -6.49 -8.95 -12.25
CA LYS A 142 -6.11 -8.31 -13.53
C LYS A 142 -4.66 -8.59 -13.86
N SER A 143 -3.76 -8.49 -12.86
CA SER A 143 -2.36 -8.86 -12.99
C SER A 143 -2.20 -10.34 -13.31
N LEU A 144 -2.93 -11.21 -12.62
CA LEU A 144 -2.92 -12.66 -12.83
C LEU A 144 -3.32 -13.03 -14.27
N PHE A 145 -4.48 -12.55 -14.73
CA PHE A 145 -4.97 -12.85 -16.09
C PHE A 145 -4.03 -12.31 -17.16
N MET A 146 -3.48 -11.11 -16.97
CA MET A 146 -2.51 -10.53 -17.89
C MET A 146 -1.25 -11.39 -18.01
N LEU A 147 -0.65 -11.81 -16.88
CA LEU A 147 0.58 -12.60 -16.88
C LEU A 147 0.36 -14.03 -17.39
N ARG A 148 -0.75 -14.66 -17.03
CA ARG A 148 -1.13 -15.97 -17.60
C ARG A 148 -1.34 -15.90 -19.11
N GLY A 149 -1.96 -14.81 -19.61
CA GLY A 149 -2.07 -14.54 -21.05
C GLY A 149 -0.71 -14.34 -21.75
N TRP A 150 0.34 -14.02 -21.02
CA TRP A 150 1.71 -13.97 -21.52
C TRP A 150 2.45 -15.32 -21.42
N GLY A 151 1.81 -16.35 -20.86
CA GLY A 151 2.41 -17.66 -20.62
C GLY A 151 3.43 -17.63 -19.47
N ILE A 152 3.20 -16.82 -18.43
CA ILE A 152 4.03 -16.73 -17.24
C ILE A 152 3.34 -17.50 -16.13
N LYS A 153 4.07 -18.45 -15.49
CA LYS A 153 3.61 -19.12 -14.28
C LYS A 153 3.49 -18.07 -13.18
N THR A 154 2.29 -17.86 -12.68
CA THR A 154 1.98 -16.77 -11.74
C THR A 154 1.01 -17.27 -10.69
N GLU A 155 1.28 -16.93 -9.44
CA GLU A 155 0.44 -17.23 -8.29
C GLU A 155 -0.33 -15.98 -7.85
N LEU A 156 -1.61 -16.16 -7.55
CA LEU A 156 -2.41 -15.14 -6.88
C LEU A 156 -2.23 -15.30 -5.37
N VAL A 157 -1.79 -14.22 -4.74
CA VAL A 157 -1.57 -14.17 -3.29
C VAL A 157 -2.32 -12.99 -2.69
N CYS A 158 -2.54 -13.00 -1.38
CA CYS A 158 -3.06 -11.83 -0.69
C CYS A 158 -2.02 -10.72 -0.59
N ASP A 159 -2.48 -9.49 -0.34
CA ASP A 159 -1.57 -8.41 0.05
C ASP A 159 -0.91 -8.77 1.39
N PRO A 160 0.44 -8.67 1.51
CA PRO A 160 1.14 -9.07 2.74
C PRO A 160 0.69 -8.33 3.99
N LEU A 161 0.06 -7.16 3.86
CA LEU A 161 -0.45 -6.40 4.99
C LEU A 161 -1.67 -7.05 5.65
N TYR A 162 -2.25 -8.09 5.06
CA TYR A 162 -3.23 -8.91 5.78
C TYR A 162 -2.61 -9.65 6.97
N ASP A 163 -1.30 -9.90 6.98
CA ASP A 163 -0.58 -10.54 8.09
C ASP A 163 0.23 -9.56 8.94
N LEU A 164 0.07 -8.25 8.72
CA LEU A 164 0.72 -7.25 9.56
C LEU A 164 0.34 -7.47 11.04
N GLU A 165 1.33 -7.44 11.94
CA GLU A 165 1.10 -7.55 13.37
C GLU A 165 0.21 -6.40 13.88
N LEU A 166 -0.92 -6.76 14.47
CA LEU A 166 -1.86 -5.80 15.03
C LEU A 166 -1.42 -5.36 16.42
N VAL A 167 -1.43 -4.06 16.65
CA VAL A 167 -1.12 -3.45 17.94
C VAL A 167 -2.44 -3.12 18.62
N GLY A 168 -2.69 -3.61 19.81
CA GLY A 168 -3.86 -3.45 20.69
C GLY A 168 -5.08 -2.68 20.14
N THR A 169 -6.26 -3.00 20.58
CA THR A 169 -7.49 -2.34 20.11
C THR A 169 -8.19 -1.64 21.28
N ASN A 170 -8.20 -0.33 21.27
CA ASN A 170 -9.14 0.45 22.07
C ASN A 170 -10.00 1.24 21.08
N THR A 171 -11.29 0.95 21.05
CA THR A 171 -12.23 1.72 20.21
C THR A 171 -12.50 3.02 20.93
N GLU A 172 -11.86 4.09 20.47
CA GLU A 172 -12.11 5.44 20.97
C GLU A 172 -13.15 6.13 20.07
N ASN A 173 -13.70 7.24 20.54
CA ASN A 173 -14.65 8.08 19.79
C ASN A 173 -13.94 8.89 18.70
N ARG A 174 -13.33 8.19 17.71
CA ARG A 174 -12.49 8.78 16.66
C ARG A 174 -12.92 8.33 15.26
N VAL A 175 -12.79 9.25 14.31
CA VAL A 175 -13.01 9.01 12.87
C VAL A 175 -11.74 9.31 12.12
N GLY A 176 -11.24 8.35 11.37
CA GLY A 176 -10.12 8.52 10.45
C GLY A 176 -10.59 9.01 9.09
N ILE A 177 -9.94 10.01 8.55
CA ILE A 177 -10.11 10.48 7.18
C ILE A 177 -8.77 10.32 6.47
N GLN A 178 -8.73 9.58 5.36
CA GLN A 178 -7.53 9.48 4.54
C GLN A 178 -7.86 9.95 3.12
N LEU A 179 -7.25 11.04 2.71
CA LEU A 179 -7.39 11.65 1.38
C LEU A 179 -6.06 11.60 0.62
N ARG A 180 -6.16 11.63 -0.69
CA ARG A 180 -5.03 11.70 -1.59
C ARG A 180 -5.26 12.81 -2.60
N ASN A 181 -4.26 13.66 -2.84
CA ASN A 181 -4.32 14.57 -3.98
C ASN A 181 -4.36 13.76 -5.27
N PHE A 182 -5.48 13.84 -5.96
CA PHE A 182 -5.74 13.10 -7.20
C PHE A 182 -6.53 13.99 -8.17
N LYS A 183 -6.20 13.91 -9.46
CA LYS A 183 -6.72 14.82 -10.49
C LYS A 183 -8.26 14.90 -10.59
N THR A 184 -8.96 13.86 -10.13
CA THR A 184 -10.43 13.80 -10.13
C THR A 184 -11.04 14.16 -8.77
N LEU A 185 -10.23 14.46 -7.75
CA LEU A 185 -10.71 14.93 -6.45
C LEU A 185 -11.13 16.38 -6.58
N SER A 186 -12.43 16.62 -6.68
CA SER A 186 -12.99 17.96 -6.86
C SER A 186 -13.17 18.69 -5.53
N GLU A 187 -13.10 20.02 -5.56
CA GLU A 187 -13.41 20.87 -4.40
C GLU A 187 -14.83 20.63 -3.90
N GLN A 188 -15.79 20.47 -4.82
CA GLN A 188 -17.18 20.18 -4.47
C GLN A 188 -17.32 18.89 -3.66
N LEU A 189 -16.56 17.83 -3.99
CA LEU A 189 -16.56 16.59 -3.23
C LEU A 189 -16.02 16.82 -1.82
N LEU A 190 -14.91 17.55 -1.68
CA LEU A 190 -14.33 17.87 -0.37
C LEU A 190 -15.28 18.68 0.52
N ILE A 191 -15.91 19.72 -0.04
CA ILE A 191 -16.90 20.54 0.69
C ILE A 191 -18.09 19.68 1.13
N THR A 192 -18.65 18.87 0.24
CA THR A 192 -19.80 18.02 0.55
C THR A 192 -19.46 16.97 1.61
N LEU A 193 -18.26 16.36 1.50
CA LEU A 193 -17.77 15.40 2.48
C LEU A 193 -17.53 16.06 3.84
N ALA A 194 -16.92 17.26 3.88
CA ALA A 194 -16.68 18.01 5.12
C ALA A 194 -17.98 18.36 5.84
N ASN A 195 -18.98 18.87 5.11
CA ASN A 195 -20.31 19.12 5.64
C ASN A 195 -20.92 17.85 6.25
N ARG A 196 -20.84 16.74 5.54
CA ARG A 196 -21.42 15.48 6.01
C ARG A 196 -20.71 14.93 7.24
N VAL A 197 -19.36 14.94 7.26
CA VAL A 197 -18.55 14.54 8.42
C VAL A 197 -18.87 15.43 9.63
N ALA A 198 -18.95 16.75 9.45
CA ALA A 198 -19.27 17.69 10.52
C ALA A 198 -20.67 17.48 11.13
N ILE A 199 -21.64 17.02 10.34
CA ILE A 199 -23.00 16.70 10.82
C ILE A 199 -23.02 15.35 11.54
N ASP A 200 -22.49 14.30 10.93
CA ASP A 200 -22.62 12.92 11.40
C ASP A 200 -21.69 12.57 12.57
N PHE A 201 -20.59 13.31 12.72
CA PHE A 201 -19.51 13.04 13.67
C PHE A 201 -19.09 14.28 14.47
N SER A 202 -20.02 15.19 14.74
CA SER A 202 -19.78 16.46 15.47
C SER A 202 -19.25 16.24 16.88
N ASP A 203 -19.53 15.10 17.51
CA ASP A 203 -19.13 14.71 18.85
C ASP A 203 -17.80 13.93 18.90
N LYS A 204 -17.22 13.63 17.72
CA LYS A 204 -16.04 12.79 17.58
C LYS A 204 -14.77 13.60 17.30
N ILE A 205 -13.61 12.99 17.55
CA ILE A 205 -12.32 13.52 17.13
C ILE A 205 -12.06 13.04 15.70
N ILE A 206 -11.78 13.97 14.77
CA ILE A 206 -11.47 13.67 13.39
C ILE A 206 -9.95 13.65 13.21
N GLU A 207 -9.41 12.50 12.87
CA GLU A 207 -8.00 12.31 12.55
C GLU A 207 -7.81 12.20 11.04
N ILE A 208 -7.06 13.14 10.45
CA ILE A 208 -6.86 13.25 9.00
C ILE A 208 -5.46 12.74 8.68
N TYR A 209 -5.38 11.61 7.99
CA TYR A 209 -4.15 10.88 7.77
C TYR A 209 -3.50 11.22 6.43
N SER A 210 -2.27 11.73 6.47
CA SER A 210 -1.38 11.82 5.33
C SER A 210 -0.56 10.53 5.22
N PHE A 211 -0.81 9.73 4.19
CA PHE A 211 -0.09 8.48 3.94
C PHE A 211 1.15 8.67 3.08
N GLN A 212 1.28 9.83 2.46
CA GLN A 212 2.47 10.26 1.72
C GLN A 212 2.51 11.79 1.72
N ASP A 213 3.28 12.37 2.63
CA ASP A 213 3.23 13.81 2.89
C ASP A 213 3.45 14.67 1.66
N SER A 214 4.36 14.27 0.75
CA SER A 214 4.62 14.98 -0.50
C SER A 214 3.39 15.07 -1.44
N ASN A 215 2.41 14.19 -1.26
CA ASN A 215 1.21 14.12 -2.11
C ASN A 215 -0.10 14.40 -1.36
N ASP A 216 -0.16 14.07 -0.07
CA ASP A 216 -1.42 14.02 0.66
C ASP A 216 -1.56 15.16 1.69
N LEU A 217 -0.44 15.71 2.22
CA LEU A 217 -0.48 16.64 3.35
C LEU A 217 -1.26 17.92 3.05
N GLU A 218 -1.11 18.45 1.83
CA GLU A 218 -1.81 19.68 1.42
C GLU A 218 -3.34 19.48 1.42
N VAL A 219 -3.82 18.40 0.80
CA VAL A 219 -5.26 18.10 0.79
C VAL A 219 -5.80 17.76 2.17
N CYS A 220 -4.99 17.15 3.06
CA CYS A 220 -5.37 16.90 4.44
C CYS A 220 -5.59 18.21 5.23
N LYS A 221 -4.66 19.17 5.11
CA LYS A 221 -4.79 20.48 5.74
C LYS A 221 -5.96 21.31 5.17
N HIS A 222 -6.15 21.22 3.85
CA HIS A 222 -7.29 21.88 3.22
C HIS A 222 -8.62 21.31 3.71
N PHE A 223 -8.73 20.00 3.82
CA PHE A 223 -9.92 19.34 4.35
C PHE A 223 -10.16 19.67 5.83
N GLU A 224 -9.11 19.78 6.65
CA GLU A 224 -9.21 20.26 8.02
C GLU A 224 -9.81 21.67 8.07
N ALA A 225 -9.31 22.59 7.26
CA ALA A 225 -9.84 23.95 7.17
C ALA A 225 -11.32 23.99 6.75
N LEU A 226 -11.71 23.14 5.81
CA LEU A 226 -13.13 22.99 5.42
C LEU A 226 -14.00 22.51 6.59
N LEU A 227 -13.55 21.49 7.33
CA LEU A 227 -14.27 21.00 8.52
C LEU A 227 -14.45 22.09 9.57
N GLN A 228 -13.39 22.84 9.87
CA GLN A 228 -13.43 23.93 10.85
C GLN A 228 -14.29 25.11 10.37
N SER A 229 -14.37 25.35 9.09
CA SER A 229 -15.28 26.37 8.52
C SER A 229 -16.75 26.01 8.68
N VAL A 230 -17.08 24.71 8.61
CA VAL A 230 -18.45 24.19 8.78
C VAL A 230 -18.82 24.12 10.27
N ASN A 231 -17.91 23.62 11.11
CA ASN A 231 -18.10 23.50 12.56
C ASN A 231 -16.81 23.91 13.28
N PRO A 232 -16.71 25.17 13.77
CA PRO A 232 -15.52 25.66 14.46
C PRO A 232 -15.16 24.91 15.76
N ASN A 233 -16.11 24.17 16.33
CA ASN A 233 -15.89 23.40 17.56
C ASN A 233 -15.48 21.95 17.31
N ILE A 234 -15.41 21.51 16.05
CA ILE A 234 -14.99 20.13 15.73
C ILE A 234 -13.52 19.92 16.07
N LYS A 235 -13.22 18.83 16.76
CA LYS A 235 -11.84 18.50 17.13
C LYS A 235 -11.17 17.77 15.97
N THR A 236 -10.09 18.34 15.46
CA THR A 236 -9.32 17.78 14.33
C THR A 236 -7.86 17.60 14.66
N ASN A 237 -7.22 16.61 14.06
CA ASN A 237 -5.77 16.40 14.08
C ASN A 237 -5.29 15.93 12.71
N VAL A 238 -4.33 16.63 12.11
CA VAL A 238 -3.65 16.14 10.89
C VAL A 238 -2.47 15.28 11.31
N ILE A 239 -2.51 14.00 10.92
CA ILE A 239 -1.48 13.01 11.21
C ILE A 239 -0.53 12.92 10.02
N SER A 240 0.72 13.35 10.18
CA SER A 240 1.76 13.38 9.15
C SER A 240 3.12 13.03 9.73
N GLY A 241 4.11 12.72 8.89
CA GLY A 241 5.50 12.42 9.30
C GLY A 241 5.66 11.15 10.14
N LYS A 242 4.67 10.26 10.14
CA LYS A 242 4.64 9.05 10.95
C LYS A 242 5.18 7.84 10.20
N THR A 243 5.81 6.93 10.94
CA THR A 243 6.19 5.60 10.44
C THR A 243 4.95 4.73 10.25
N PRO A 244 5.02 3.64 9.44
CA PRO A 244 3.91 2.71 9.28
C PRO A 244 3.40 2.17 10.61
N LYS A 245 4.30 1.78 11.50
CA LYS A 245 3.96 1.25 12.82
C LYS A 245 3.20 2.26 13.69
N GLU A 246 3.59 3.53 13.65
CA GLU A 246 2.87 4.60 14.38
C GLU A 246 1.48 4.83 13.78
N ILE A 247 1.35 4.85 12.45
CA ILE A 247 0.04 5.02 11.78
C ILE A 247 -0.89 3.86 12.13
N VAL A 248 -0.42 2.61 12.05
CA VAL A 248 -1.20 1.42 12.39
C VAL A 248 -1.67 1.48 13.84
N LYS A 249 -0.78 1.90 14.77
CA LYS A 249 -1.12 2.08 16.19
C LYS A 249 -2.20 3.15 16.41
N LEU A 250 -2.14 4.26 15.69
CA LEU A 250 -3.17 5.31 15.76
C LEU A 250 -4.49 4.82 15.16
N MET A 251 -4.46 4.16 14.00
CA MET A 251 -5.64 3.61 13.36
C MET A 251 -6.37 2.57 14.22
N ALA A 252 -5.65 1.84 15.08
CA ALA A 252 -6.26 0.86 15.99
C ALA A 252 -7.36 1.45 16.90
N ASN A 253 -7.32 2.75 17.14
CA ASN A 253 -8.26 3.46 18.03
C ASN A 253 -9.47 4.06 17.28
N LEU A 254 -9.59 3.86 15.97
CA LEU A 254 -10.67 4.42 15.18
C LEU A 254 -11.95 3.59 15.30
N GLU A 255 -13.08 4.27 15.35
CA GLU A 255 -14.42 3.67 15.21
C GLU A 255 -14.86 3.62 13.75
N TYR A 256 -14.56 4.68 13.01
CA TYR A 256 -14.89 4.82 11.59
C TYR A 256 -13.67 5.23 10.78
N MET A 257 -13.66 4.85 9.50
CA MET A 257 -12.67 5.26 8.52
C MET A 257 -13.35 5.68 7.22
N ILE A 258 -12.93 6.82 6.64
CA ILE A 258 -13.31 7.25 5.30
C ILE A 258 -12.01 7.39 4.51
N ALA A 259 -11.80 6.55 3.50
CA ALA A 259 -10.48 6.44 2.89
C ALA A 259 -10.49 6.31 1.36
N MET A 260 -9.51 6.96 0.74
CA MET A 260 -9.19 6.80 -0.67
C MET A 260 -8.17 5.65 -0.89
N ARG A 261 -7.11 5.60 -0.07
CA ARG A 261 -6.00 4.67 -0.33
C ARG A 261 -6.33 3.23 0.06
N PHE A 262 -6.02 2.31 -0.85
CA PHE A 262 -6.22 0.87 -0.68
C PHE A 262 -5.70 0.35 0.68
N HIS A 263 -4.47 0.69 1.07
CA HIS A 263 -3.90 0.21 2.32
C HIS A 263 -4.55 0.82 3.58
N ALA A 264 -5.14 2.02 3.48
CA ALA A 264 -5.93 2.57 4.58
C ALA A 264 -7.19 1.74 4.83
N ILE A 265 -7.88 1.35 3.75
CA ILE A 265 -9.06 0.50 3.80
C ILE A 265 -8.69 -0.89 4.32
N LEU A 266 -7.59 -1.48 3.79
CA LEU A 266 -7.12 -2.80 4.20
C LEU A 266 -6.81 -2.85 5.71
N ILE A 267 -6.05 -1.89 6.23
CA ILE A 267 -5.73 -1.83 7.67
C ILE A 267 -6.99 -1.62 8.51
N ALA A 268 -7.90 -0.75 8.05
CA ALA A 268 -9.17 -0.54 8.73
C ALA A 268 -9.99 -1.84 8.83
N LEU A 269 -10.06 -2.62 7.75
CA LEU A 269 -10.72 -3.94 7.74
C LEU A 269 -10.08 -4.91 8.72
N ARG A 270 -8.74 -4.92 8.83
CA ARG A 270 -8.00 -5.75 9.78
C ARG A 270 -8.35 -5.46 11.25
N TYR A 271 -8.73 -4.23 11.56
CA TYR A 271 -9.22 -3.82 12.89
C TYR A 271 -10.74 -3.90 13.03
N GLY A 272 -11.47 -4.29 11.98
CA GLY A 272 -12.93 -4.26 11.96
C GLY A 272 -13.48 -2.84 12.07
N ILE A 273 -12.75 -1.82 11.61
CA ILE A 273 -13.18 -0.43 11.61
C ILE A 273 -14.22 -0.26 10.53
N LYS A 274 -15.38 0.32 10.89
CA LYS A 274 -16.45 0.62 9.95
C LYS A 274 -15.93 1.59 8.89
N THR A 275 -15.89 1.18 7.63
CA THR A 275 -15.17 1.92 6.58
C THR A 275 -16.08 2.31 5.42
N LEU A 276 -15.95 3.57 4.96
CA LEU A 276 -16.45 4.08 3.70
C LEU A 276 -15.28 4.27 2.75
N ALA A 277 -15.34 3.62 1.59
CA ALA A 277 -14.31 3.75 0.57
C ALA A 277 -14.64 4.92 -0.38
N ILE A 278 -13.63 5.76 -0.70
CA ILE A 278 -13.74 6.74 -1.77
C ILE A 278 -13.05 6.16 -3.01
N ASN A 279 -13.85 5.78 -4.01
CA ASN A 279 -13.39 5.05 -5.18
C ASN A 279 -12.76 5.97 -6.22
N TYR A 280 -11.42 5.91 -6.35
CA TYR A 280 -10.67 6.62 -7.37
C TYR A 280 -9.93 5.68 -8.34
N ASP A 281 -9.85 4.39 -7.99
CA ASP A 281 -9.24 3.36 -8.84
C ASP A 281 -9.87 1.97 -8.59
N TYR A 282 -9.63 1.06 -9.55
CA TYR A 282 -10.25 -0.26 -9.52
C TYR A 282 -9.85 -1.14 -8.31
N LYS A 283 -8.68 -0.91 -7.70
CA LYS A 283 -8.23 -1.71 -6.54
C LYS A 283 -9.06 -1.39 -5.31
N VAL A 284 -9.36 -0.11 -5.13
CA VAL A 284 -10.28 0.36 -4.09
C VAL A 284 -11.68 -0.16 -4.35
N GLU A 285 -12.15 -0.10 -5.60
CA GLU A 285 -13.45 -0.62 -6.00
C GLU A 285 -13.57 -2.11 -5.69
N THR A 286 -12.61 -2.92 -6.14
CA THR A 286 -12.61 -4.37 -5.92
C THR A 286 -12.64 -4.69 -4.43
N LEU A 287 -11.75 -4.09 -3.61
CA LEU A 287 -11.72 -4.33 -2.18
C LEU A 287 -13.03 -3.93 -1.48
N ALA A 288 -13.59 -2.77 -1.86
CA ALA A 288 -14.84 -2.29 -1.29
C ALA A 288 -16.02 -3.20 -1.63
N GLN A 289 -16.09 -3.72 -2.86
CA GLN A 289 -17.10 -4.68 -3.28
C GLN A 289 -16.96 -6.02 -2.55
N GLU A 290 -15.75 -6.59 -2.49
CA GLU A 290 -15.48 -7.84 -1.79
C GLU A 290 -15.84 -7.76 -0.29
N ALA A 291 -15.53 -6.65 0.37
CA ALA A 291 -15.82 -6.42 1.78
C ALA A 291 -17.21 -5.81 2.03
N ASN A 292 -18.05 -5.66 0.99
CA ASN A 292 -19.38 -5.06 1.05
C ASN A 292 -19.43 -3.69 1.74
N LEU A 293 -18.43 -2.84 1.48
CA LEU A 293 -18.35 -1.50 2.05
C LEU A 293 -19.26 -0.50 1.32
N PRO A 294 -19.78 0.55 1.99
CA PRO A 294 -20.31 1.72 1.31
C PRO A 294 -19.18 2.38 0.51
N MET A 295 -19.50 2.83 -0.71
CA MET A 295 -18.52 3.38 -1.62
C MET A 295 -19.03 4.70 -2.23
N LEU A 296 -18.21 5.75 -2.10
CA LEU A 296 -18.42 7.06 -2.70
C LEU A 296 -17.60 7.17 -3.97
N SER A 297 -18.22 7.55 -5.09
CA SER A 297 -17.51 7.80 -6.35
C SER A 297 -16.90 9.21 -6.37
N MET A 298 -15.93 9.42 -7.25
CA MET A 298 -15.29 10.73 -7.44
C MET A 298 -16.24 11.77 -8.05
N ASN A 299 -17.34 11.33 -8.65
CA ASN A 299 -18.36 12.24 -9.24
C ASN A 299 -19.34 12.80 -8.21
N ALA A 300 -19.31 12.28 -6.98
CA ALA A 300 -20.13 12.75 -5.84
C ALA A 300 -21.65 12.79 -6.13
N THR A 301 -22.12 11.87 -6.96
CA THR A 301 -23.55 11.80 -7.36
C THR A 301 -24.40 10.98 -6.40
N GLU A 302 -23.78 10.28 -5.45
CA GLU A 302 -24.44 9.39 -4.52
C GLU A 302 -25.16 10.16 -3.41
N ASN A 303 -26.14 9.47 -2.81
CA ASN A 303 -26.81 9.97 -1.62
C ASN A 303 -25.90 9.78 -0.37
N TYR A 304 -25.24 10.85 0.05
CA TYR A 304 -24.36 10.84 1.24
C TYR A 304 -25.08 10.38 2.51
N GLY A 305 -26.35 10.76 2.69
CA GLY A 305 -27.15 10.32 3.84
C GLY A 305 -27.27 8.81 3.89
N TYR A 306 -27.54 8.17 2.76
CA TYR A 306 -27.61 6.73 2.65
C TYR A 306 -26.24 6.07 2.89
N LEU A 307 -25.16 6.59 2.30
CA LEU A 307 -23.82 6.03 2.48
C LEU A 307 -23.34 6.10 3.94
N PHE A 308 -23.56 7.22 4.62
CA PHE A 308 -23.19 7.37 6.02
C PHE A 308 -24.09 6.54 6.96
N SER A 309 -25.36 6.35 6.62
CA SER A 309 -26.20 5.39 7.32
C SER A 309 -25.67 3.96 7.16
N ARG A 310 -25.31 3.55 5.96
CA ARG A 310 -24.66 2.25 5.73
C ARG A 310 -23.36 2.11 6.50
N LEU A 311 -22.50 3.15 6.49
CA LEU A 311 -21.24 3.18 7.26
C LEU A 311 -21.49 2.91 8.75
N LYS A 312 -22.43 3.61 9.37
CA LYS A 312 -22.75 3.46 10.79
C LYS A 312 -23.29 2.06 11.12
N ASN A 313 -24.00 1.43 10.18
CA ASN A 313 -24.63 0.12 10.36
C ASN A 313 -23.77 -1.07 9.93
N LEU A 314 -22.50 -0.86 9.52
CA LEU A 314 -21.60 -1.96 9.20
C LEU A 314 -21.39 -2.87 10.42
N ASP A 315 -21.41 -4.18 10.18
CA ASP A 315 -21.09 -5.17 11.20
C ASP A 315 -19.57 -5.38 11.31
N ARG A 316 -19.02 -5.01 12.45
CA ARG A 316 -17.58 -5.18 12.75
C ARG A 316 -17.09 -6.62 12.66
N ARG A 317 -17.92 -7.60 13.06
CA ARG A 317 -17.57 -9.02 13.00
C ARG A 317 -17.43 -9.47 11.55
N ALA A 318 -18.37 -9.08 10.70
CA ALA A 318 -18.30 -9.40 9.28
C ALA A 318 -17.04 -8.82 8.61
N LEU A 319 -16.61 -7.61 8.99
CA LEU A 319 -15.37 -7.00 8.49
C LEU A 319 -14.13 -7.76 8.96
N LEU A 320 -14.07 -8.16 10.23
CA LEU A 320 -12.99 -8.97 10.79
C LEU A 320 -12.94 -10.36 10.14
N ASP A 321 -14.10 -11.01 9.98
CA ASP A 321 -14.20 -12.33 9.34
C ASP A 321 -13.73 -12.28 7.88
N PHE A 322 -14.06 -11.20 7.17
CA PHE A 322 -13.54 -10.96 5.82
C PHE A 322 -12.02 -10.87 5.79
N ALA A 323 -11.45 -10.04 6.67
CA ALA A 323 -10.00 -9.82 6.72
C ALA A 323 -9.25 -11.07 7.19
N ASN A 324 -9.78 -11.79 8.19
CA ASN A 324 -9.14 -12.98 8.77
C ASN A 324 -9.15 -14.22 7.85
N LYS A 325 -9.91 -14.19 6.76
CA LYS A 325 -9.87 -15.24 5.73
C LYS A 325 -8.71 -15.04 4.74
N LYS A 326 -8.04 -13.89 4.80
CA LYS A 326 -6.98 -13.53 3.85
C LYS A 326 -5.64 -13.61 4.57
N HIS A 327 -4.77 -14.54 4.12
CA HIS A 327 -3.43 -14.76 4.64
C HIS A 327 -2.42 -14.83 3.50
N PHE A 328 -1.22 -14.32 3.72
CA PHE A 328 -0.12 -14.50 2.80
C PHE A 328 0.63 -15.81 3.14
N ASP A 329 0.97 -16.60 2.12
CA ASP A 329 1.72 -17.84 2.32
C ASP A 329 3.22 -17.55 2.55
N TRP A 330 3.57 -17.31 3.81
CA TRP A 330 4.95 -17.06 4.23
C TRP A 330 5.81 -18.32 4.21
N GLU A 331 5.23 -19.52 4.36
CA GLU A 331 5.98 -20.78 4.31
C GLU A 331 6.54 -20.99 2.90
N MET A 332 5.71 -20.74 1.87
CA MET A 332 6.17 -20.79 0.48
C MET A 332 7.26 -19.74 0.23
N PHE A 333 7.08 -18.52 0.75
CA PHE A 333 8.10 -17.46 0.61
C PHE A 333 9.43 -17.86 1.25
N ASP A 334 9.42 -18.45 2.44
CA ASP A 334 10.61 -18.93 3.14
C ASP A 334 11.35 -20.03 2.36
N LEU A 335 10.61 -20.97 1.76
CA LEU A 335 11.19 -22.00 0.89
C LEU A 335 11.90 -21.41 -0.34
N LEU A 336 11.44 -20.26 -0.84
CA LEU A 336 12.04 -19.59 -1.99
C LEU A 336 13.31 -18.82 -1.62
N VAL A 337 13.37 -18.31 -0.41
CA VAL A 337 14.49 -17.50 0.09
C VAL A 337 15.59 -18.38 0.71
N ASN A 338 15.24 -19.51 1.31
CA ASN A 338 16.19 -20.52 1.85
C ASN A 338 16.76 -21.39 0.76
#